data_3b3c722a94fc0e564376799fd205513d
#
_entry.id   3b3c722a94fc0e564376799fd205513d
#
_cell.length_a   1.000
_cell.length_b   1.000
_cell.length_c   1.000
_cell.angle_alpha   90.00
_cell.angle_beta   90.00
_cell.angle_gamma   90.00
#
_symmetry.space_group_name_H-M   'P 1'
#
loop_
_entity.id
_entity.type
_entity.pdbx_description
1 polymer ?
#
loop_
_entity_poly.entity_id
_entity_poly.type
_entity_poly.pdbx_seq_one_letter_code
_entity_poly.pdbx_strand_id
1 'polypeptide(L)'
;MSLKILVYFSPETLSNSYILCNTEGGTALIVDPHVFDIPLFETLEANQVTVGAVLLTHADEFAARAIRTMQSIYDFEIYGGNDNLENLTMNNIKSANYFDAAGFTIKSLFLPGHYLDSLIYHIDDYLFTGDIITAGTVTDADGAYGRALLIQCIKESILDLPVHTLVLPSTGPPSTVSIELETNAALKLSPEIST
;
A
#
# COMPACT_ATOMS: atom_id res chain seq x y z
N MET A 1 -14.69 -4.81 -15.65
CA MET A 1 -15.27 -4.69 -14.30
C MET A 1 -14.91 -3.32 -13.79
N SER A 2 -15.81 -2.63 -13.09
CA SER A 2 -15.50 -1.30 -12.54
C SER A 2 -14.93 -1.49 -11.13
N LEU A 3 -13.68 -1.07 -10.93
CA LEU A 3 -13.00 -1.07 -9.64
C LEU A 3 -13.56 0.06 -8.77
N LYS A 4 -13.85 -0.24 -7.51
CA LYS A 4 -14.22 0.70 -6.48
C LYS A 4 -13.18 0.67 -5.38
N ILE A 5 -12.70 1.85 -4.98
CA ILE A 5 -11.84 2.00 -3.82
C ILE A 5 -12.57 2.74 -2.72
N LEU A 6 -12.47 2.22 -1.51
CA LEU A 6 -12.95 2.88 -0.29
C LEU A 6 -11.75 3.17 0.58
N VAL A 7 -11.69 4.35 1.16
CA VAL A 7 -10.65 4.75 2.10
C VAL A 7 -11.23 4.74 3.50
N TYR A 8 -10.60 3.99 4.39
CA TYR A 8 -10.93 3.96 5.79
C TYR A 8 -9.81 4.62 6.60
N PHE A 9 -10.10 5.77 7.20
CA PHE A 9 -9.16 6.46 8.07
C PHE A 9 -9.43 6.07 9.52
N SER A 10 -8.39 5.56 10.21
CA SER A 10 -8.45 5.28 11.64
C SER A 10 -7.95 6.49 12.44
N PRO A 11 -8.79 7.11 13.27
CA PRO A 11 -8.34 8.18 14.15
C PRO A 11 -7.48 7.67 15.33
N GLU A 12 -7.52 6.37 15.63
CA GLU A 12 -6.70 5.75 16.69
C GLU A 12 -5.24 5.63 16.28
N THR A 13 -5.00 5.17 15.05
CA THR A 13 -3.64 4.97 14.51
C THR A 13 -3.18 6.11 13.58
N LEU A 14 -4.07 7.06 13.26
CA LEU A 14 -3.85 8.16 12.30
C LEU A 14 -3.42 7.64 10.92
N SER A 15 -3.93 6.47 10.54
CA SER A 15 -3.54 5.79 9.30
C SER A 15 -4.75 5.51 8.40
N ASN A 16 -4.45 5.31 7.13
CA ASN A 16 -5.38 4.92 6.08
C ASN A 16 -5.30 3.42 5.83
N SER A 17 -6.44 2.79 5.68
CA SER A 17 -6.60 1.47 5.09
C SER A 17 -7.41 1.60 3.80
N TYR A 18 -7.07 0.80 2.79
CA TYR A 18 -7.72 0.89 1.49
C TYR A 18 -8.43 -0.42 1.17
N ILE A 19 -9.70 -0.33 0.80
CA ILE A 19 -10.51 -1.49 0.43
C ILE A 19 -10.80 -1.40 -1.08
N LEU A 20 -10.29 -2.37 -1.82
CA LEU A 20 -10.54 -2.51 -3.25
C LEU A 20 -11.59 -3.60 -3.45
N CYS A 21 -12.64 -3.28 -4.18
CA CYS A 21 -13.68 -4.24 -4.53
C CYS A 21 -14.28 -3.92 -5.90
N ASN A 22 -15.00 -4.87 -6.47
CA ASN A 22 -15.80 -4.61 -7.64
C ASN A 22 -17.09 -3.84 -7.26
N THR A 23 -17.60 -3.01 -8.16
CA THR A 23 -18.84 -2.25 -7.93
C THR A 23 -20.06 -3.13 -7.72
N GLU A 24 -20.00 -4.38 -8.15
CA GLU A 24 -21.07 -5.37 -8.02
C GLU A 24 -20.99 -6.19 -6.73
N GLY A 25 -20.06 -5.83 -5.81
CA GLY A 25 -19.79 -6.59 -4.58
C GLY A 25 -18.88 -7.79 -4.82
N GLY A 26 -18.86 -8.73 -3.91
CA GLY A 26 -18.06 -9.96 -3.98
C GLY A 26 -16.82 -9.91 -3.09
N THR A 27 -15.65 -10.27 -3.64
CA THR A 27 -14.43 -10.35 -2.86
C THR A 27 -13.69 -9.02 -2.84
N ALA A 28 -13.25 -8.58 -1.65
CA ALA A 28 -12.45 -7.39 -1.43
C ALA A 28 -10.99 -7.75 -1.14
N LEU A 29 -10.11 -6.85 -1.54
CA LEU A 29 -8.71 -6.80 -1.16
C LEU A 29 -8.52 -5.61 -0.22
N ILE A 30 -7.86 -5.80 0.92
CA ILE A 30 -7.58 -4.71 1.86
C ILE A 30 -6.08 -4.47 1.92
N VAL A 31 -5.66 -3.21 1.79
CA VAL A 31 -4.27 -2.80 1.96
C VAL A 31 -4.12 -2.08 3.30
N ASP A 32 -3.14 -2.52 4.08
CA ASP A 32 -2.75 -1.99 5.40
C ASP A 32 -3.93 -1.81 6.37
N PRO A 33 -4.62 -2.87 6.79
CA PRO A 33 -5.65 -2.77 7.83
C PRO A 33 -5.00 -2.53 9.19
N HIS A 34 -4.90 -1.28 9.66
CA HIS A 34 -4.33 -0.94 10.96
C HIS A 34 -5.33 -1.08 12.11
N VAL A 35 -6.62 -1.11 11.81
CA VAL A 35 -7.69 -1.35 12.77
C VAL A 35 -8.80 -2.15 12.09
N PHE A 36 -9.50 -2.96 12.87
CA PHE A 36 -10.74 -3.59 12.44
C PHE A 36 -11.79 -3.39 13.54
N ASP A 37 -12.64 -2.42 13.33
CA ASP A 37 -13.69 -1.98 14.24
C ASP A 37 -15.08 -2.07 13.61
N ILE A 38 -16.10 -1.69 14.38
CA ILE A 38 -17.49 -1.73 13.90
C ILE A 38 -17.70 -0.87 12.66
N PRO A 39 -17.22 0.39 12.55
CA PRO A 39 -17.38 1.20 11.35
C PRO A 39 -16.75 0.58 10.09
N LEU A 40 -15.58 -0.03 10.20
CA LEU A 40 -14.96 -0.72 9.06
C LEU A 40 -15.77 -1.96 8.68
N PHE A 41 -16.21 -2.77 9.65
CA PHE A 41 -17.08 -3.92 9.42
C PHE A 41 -18.40 -3.50 8.73
N GLU A 42 -19.09 -2.47 9.24
CA GLU A 42 -20.30 -1.93 8.62
C GLU A 42 -20.07 -1.42 7.21
N THR A 43 -18.89 -0.85 6.93
CA THR A 43 -18.50 -0.42 5.59
C THR A 43 -18.41 -1.61 4.62
N LEU A 44 -17.82 -2.74 5.03
CA LEU A 44 -17.75 -3.96 4.22
C LEU A 44 -19.15 -4.53 3.97
N GLU A 45 -19.96 -4.65 5.00
CA GLU A 45 -21.35 -5.18 4.92
C GLU A 45 -22.22 -4.31 4.00
N ALA A 46 -22.16 -2.97 4.16
CA ALA A 46 -22.92 -2.03 3.33
C ALA A 46 -22.56 -2.11 1.84
N ASN A 47 -21.34 -2.53 1.52
CA ASN A 47 -20.87 -2.73 0.15
C ASN A 47 -21.02 -4.17 -0.33
N GLN A 48 -21.58 -5.07 0.49
CA GLN A 48 -21.80 -6.48 0.17
C GLN A 48 -20.53 -7.21 -0.28
N VAL A 49 -19.41 -6.92 0.39
CA VAL A 49 -18.12 -7.52 0.10
C VAL A 49 -17.61 -8.37 1.26
N THR A 50 -16.95 -9.46 0.92
CA THR A 50 -16.21 -10.31 1.85
C THR A 50 -14.70 -10.14 1.61
N VAL A 51 -13.90 -10.22 2.66
CA VAL A 51 -12.44 -10.09 2.54
C VAL A 51 -11.86 -11.39 2.00
N GLY A 52 -11.13 -11.31 0.88
CA GLY A 52 -10.43 -12.46 0.27
C GLY A 52 -8.92 -12.36 0.33
N ALA A 53 -8.38 -11.14 0.47
CA ALA A 53 -6.95 -10.94 0.65
C ALA A 53 -6.63 -9.67 1.43
N VAL A 54 -5.48 -9.71 2.12
CA VAL A 54 -4.87 -8.55 2.79
C VAL A 54 -3.46 -8.38 2.26
N LEU A 55 -3.11 -7.16 1.86
CA LEU A 55 -1.75 -6.76 1.51
C LEU A 55 -1.17 -5.90 2.62
N LEU A 56 0.06 -6.20 3.02
CA LEU A 56 0.82 -5.38 3.97
C LEU A 56 1.99 -4.74 3.24
N THR A 57 2.06 -3.41 3.25
CA THR A 57 3.22 -2.69 2.73
C THR A 57 4.45 -2.87 3.61
N HIS A 58 4.26 -3.11 4.91
CA HIS A 58 5.28 -3.44 5.89
C HIS A 58 4.67 -4.17 7.09
N ALA A 59 5.50 -4.82 7.89
CA ALA A 59 5.07 -5.49 9.10
C ALA A 59 4.83 -4.47 10.23
N ASP A 60 3.61 -4.50 10.79
CA ASP A 60 3.15 -3.59 11.84
C ASP A 60 2.29 -4.35 12.86
N GLU A 61 2.47 -4.02 14.15
CA GLU A 61 1.73 -4.66 15.25
C GLU A 61 0.22 -4.32 15.22
N PHE A 62 -0.17 -3.12 14.75
CA PHE A 62 -1.57 -2.73 14.60
C PHE A 62 -2.24 -3.58 13.52
N ALA A 63 -1.56 -3.77 12.39
CA ALA A 63 -2.02 -4.63 11.31
C ALA A 63 -2.18 -6.08 11.80
N ALA A 64 -1.22 -6.60 12.56
CA ALA A 64 -1.32 -7.95 13.15
C ALA A 64 -2.57 -8.11 14.03
N ARG A 65 -2.89 -7.10 14.85
CA ARG A 65 -4.08 -7.11 15.71
C ARG A 65 -5.36 -7.06 14.90
N ALA A 66 -5.43 -6.16 13.91
CA ALA A 66 -6.57 -6.03 13.01
C ALA A 66 -6.85 -7.34 12.27
N ILE A 67 -5.81 -7.95 11.67
CA ILE A 67 -5.89 -9.20 10.93
C ILE A 67 -6.44 -10.34 11.80
N ARG A 68 -5.95 -10.50 13.04
CA ARG A 68 -6.48 -11.55 13.95
C ARG A 68 -7.98 -11.36 14.21
N THR A 69 -8.43 -10.13 14.37
CA THR A 69 -9.85 -9.84 14.55
C THR A 69 -10.63 -10.17 13.28
N MET A 70 -10.13 -9.79 12.11
CA MET A 70 -10.75 -10.08 10.81
C MET A 70 -10.86 -11.59 10.55
N GLN A 71 -9.83 -12.39 10.90
CA GLN A 71 -9.81 -13.85 10.74
C GLN A 71 -10.87 -14.57 11.57
N SER A 72 -11.46 -13.92 12.58
CA SER A 72 -12.61 -14.49 13.31
C SER A 72 -13.91 -14.45 12.50
N ILE A 73 -13.95 -13.70 11.40
CA ILE A 73 -15.16 -13.46 10.60
C ILE A 73 -14.94 -13.88 9.13
N TYR A 74 -13.75 -13.63 8.58
CA TYR A 74 -13.42 -13.85 7.17
C TYR A 74 -12.28 -14.86 7.03
N ASP A 75 -12.30 -15.61 5.93
CA ASP A 75 -11.19 -16.48 5.50
C ASP A 75 -10.48 -15.82 4.32
N PHE A 76 -9.21 -15.45 4.49
CA PHE A 76 -8.46 -14.69 3.51
C PHE A 76 -6.95 -14.99 3.57
N GLU A 77 -6.27 -14.74 2.47
CA GLU A 77 -4.82 -14.83 2.38
C GLU A 77 -4.16 -13.50 2.76
N ILE A 78 -2.97 -13.59 3.36
CA ILE A 78 -2.16 -12.41 3.74
C ILE A 78 -0.90 -12.42 2.89
N TYR A 79 -0.57 -11.27 2.31
CA TYR A 79 0.60 -11.05 1.47
C TYR A 79 1.46 -9.93 2.05
N GLY A 80 2.79 -10.10 2.02
CA GLY A 80 3.70 -9.09 2.52
C GLY A 80 5.16 -9.44 2.28
N GLY A 81 6.06 -8.65 2.86
CA GLY A 81 7.49 -8.81 2.71
C GLY A 81 8.14 -9.84 3.66
N ASN A 82 7.38 -10.57 4.44
CA ASN A 82 7.86 -11.58 5.39
C ASN A 82 7.05 -12.87 5.29
N ASP A 83 7.58 -13.97 5.83
CA ASP A 83 6.88 -15.26 5.89
C ASP A 83 5.83 -15.30 7.01
N ASN A 84 6.00 -14.44 8.01
CA ASN A 84 5.08 -14.33 9.14
C ASN A 84 5.12 -12.94 9.77
N LEU A 85 4.02 -12.59 10.46
CA LEU A 85 3.87 -11.41 11.29
C LEU A 85 3.24 -11.86 12.61
N GLU A 86 3.99 -11.82 13.72
CA GLU A 86 3.49 -12.19 15.05
C GLU A 86 2.69 -13.53 15.08
N ASN A 87 3.20 -14.59 14.46
CA ASN A 87 2.57 -15.90 14.26
C ASN A 87 1.42 -15.96 13.24
N LEU A 88 1.14 -14.91 12.50
CA LEU A 88 0.30 -14.96 11.30
C LEU A 88 1.15 -15.43 10.14
N THR A 89 0.74 -16.50 9.46
CA THR A 89 1.41 -16.99 8.26
C THR A 89 1.08 -16.06 7.10
N MET A 90 2.10 -15.69 6.32
CA MET A 90 1.96 -14.79 5.18
C MET A 90 2.57 -15.38 3.92
N ASN A 91 2.03 -15.03 2.78
CA ASN A 91 2.64 -15.25 1.49
C ASN A 91 3.74 -14.19 1.28
N ASN A 92 5.00 -14.62 1.33
CA ASN A 92 6.15 -13.72 1.12
C ASN A 92 6.32 -13.42 -0.36
N ILE A 93 6.19 -12.15 -0.73
CA ILE A 93 6.20 -11.70 -2.13
C ILE A 93 7.37 -10.77 -2.47
N LYS A 94 8.43 -10.70 -1.65
CA LYS A 94 9.62 -9.88 -1.93
C LYS A 94 10.22 -10.09 -3.32
N SER A 95 10.16 -11.31 -3.83
CA SER A 95 10.71 -11.67 -5.14
C SER A 95 9.64 -11.72 -6.25
N ALA A 96 8.36 -11.45 -5.92
CA ALA A 96 7.29 -11.45 -6.89
C ALA A 96 7.17 -10.08 -7.54
N ASN A 97 7.32 -10.00 -8.88
CA ASN A 97 7.03 -8.77 -9.61
C ASN A 97 5.53 -8.59 -9.84
N TYR A 98 4.81 -9.71 -10.06
CA TYR A 98 3.36 -9.76 -10.26
C TYR A 98 2.80 -10.99 -9.57
N PHE A 99 1.61 -10.84 -8.99
CA PHE A 99 0.81 -11.93 -8.44
C PHE A 99 -0.67 -11.57 -8.48
N ASP A 100 -1.53 -12.57 -8.34
CA ASP A 100 -2.98 -12.38 -8.29
C ASP A 100 -3.50 -12.65 -6.88
N ALA A 101 -4.37 -11.77 -6.36
CA ALA A 101 -5.06 -11.96 -5.09
C ALA A 101 -6.45 -11.32 -5.14
N ALA A 102 -7.45 -11.99 -4.58
CA ALA A 102 -8.85 -11.54 -4.53
C ALA A 102 -9.42 -11.07 -5.90
N GLY A 103 -8.90 -11.63 -7.01
CA GLY A 103 -9.33 -11.27 -8.36
C GLY A 103 -8.65 -10.02 -8.95
N PHE A 104 -7.62 -9.50 -8.30
CA PHE A 104 -6.79 -8.39 -8.77
C PHE A 104 -5.42 -8.87 -9.18
N THR A 105 -4.87 -8.33 -10.28
CA THR A 105 -3.47 -8.50 -10.65
C THR A 105 -2.67 -7.35 -10.02
N ILE A 106 -1.69 -7.70 -9.20
CA ILE A 106 -0.93 -6.78 -8.37
C ILE A 106 0.53 -6.80 -8.81
N LYS A 107 1.09 -5.63 -9.11
CA LYS A 107 2.52 -5.45 -9.24
C LYS A 107 3.10 -5.08 -7.88
N SER A 108 4.08 -5.81 -7.39
CA SER A 108 4.79 -5.51 -6.16
C SER A 108 6.20 -5.02 -6.44
N LEU A 109 6.65 -4.04 -5.65
CA LEU A 109 8.00 -3.48 -5.70
C LEU A 109 8.58 -3.55 -4.29
N PHE A 110 9.64 -4.33 -4.15
CA PHE A 110 10.36 -4.43 -2.90
C PHE A 110 11.34 -3.26 -2.78
N LEU A 111 11.11 -2.38 -1.81
CA LEU A 111 11.88 -1.16 -1.57
C LEU A 111 12.30 -1.06 -0.10
N PRO A 112 13.26 -1.87 0.34
CA PRO A 112 13.74 -1.81 1.72
C PRO A 112 14.43 -0.46 1.95
N GLY A 113 14.03 0.23 2.99
CA GLY A 113 14.60 1.55 3.31
C GLY A 113 14.18 2.04 4.67
N HIS A 114 12.89 2.16 4.91
CA HIS A 114 12.32 2.47 6.23
C HIS A 114 12.19 1.19 7.06
N TYR A 115 11.56 0.16 6.49
CA TYR A 115 11.53 -1.20 7.04
C TYR A 115 12.21 -2.17 6.08
N LEU A 116 12.75 -3.27 6.62
CA LEU A 116 13.45 -4.31 5.83
C LEU A 116 12.51 -5.13 4.94
N ASP A 117 11.22 -5.00 5.14
CA ASP A 117 10.16 -5.70 4.42
C ASP A 117 9.25 -4.78 3.61
N SER A 118 9.61 -3.50 3.46
CA SER A 118 8.79 -2.51 2.78
C SER A 118 8.52 -2.86 1.32
N LEU A 119 7.24 -2.77 0.96
CA LEU A 119 6.70 -3.02 -0.37
C LEU A 119 5.83 -1.85 -0.82
N ILE A 120 5.82 -1.60 -2.11
CA ILE A 120 4.82 -0.77 -2.77
C ILE A 120 3.98 -1.68 -3.67
N TYR A 121 2.67 -1.46 -3.72
CA TYR A 121 1.75 -2.18 -4.59
C TYR A 121 1.17 -1.25 -5.64
N HIS A 122 1.15 -1.70 -6.89
CA HIS A 122 0.50 -1.01 -7.99
C HIS A 122 -0.63 -1.89 -8.55
N ILE A 123 -1.84 -1.37 -8.53
CA ILE A 123 -3.06 -2.04 -8.99
C ILE A 123 -3.84 -1.03 -9.83
N ASP A 124 -4.00 -1.28 -11.13
CA ASP A 124 -4.62 -0.35 -12.07
C ASP A 124 -4.04 1.08 -11.95
N ASP A 125 -4.86 2.09 -11.64
CA ASP A 125 -4.44 3.49 -11.47
C ASP A 125 -4.07 3.85 -10.02
N TYR A 126 -3.82 2.86 -9.15
CA TYR A 126 -3.56 3.06 -7.72
C TYR A 126 -2.18 2.54 -7.31
N LEU A 127 -1.42 3.38 -6.63
CA LEU A 127 -0.10 3.07 -6.07
C LEU A 127 -0.16 3.17 -4.54
N PHE A 128 -0.14 2.05 -3.85
CA PHE A 128 -0.13 1.96 -2.39
C PHE A 128 1.30 1.99 -1.90
N THR A 129 1.69 3.06 -1.24
CA THR A 129 3.09 3.37 -0.93
C THR A 129 3.48 3.10 0.51
N GLY A 130 2.53 2.67 1.35
CA GLY A 130 2.79 2.54 2.78
C GLY A 130 3.31 3.85 3.36
N ASP A 131 4.39 3.76 4.11
CA ASP A 131 5.08 4.92 4.67
C ASP A 131 6.28 5.38 3.82
N ILE A 132 6.54 4.73 2.65
CA ILE A 132 7.70 5.06 1.81
C ILE A 132 7.54 6.44 1.16
N ILE A 133 6.36 6.72 0.58
CA ILE A 133 6.02 8.01 -0.01
C ILE A 133 4.75 8.49 0.69
N THR A 134 4.85 9.60 1.38
CA THR A 134 3.73 10.37 1.91
C THR A 134 3.65 11.71 1.18
N ALA A 135 2.50 12.37 1.17
CA ALA A 135 2.29 13.57 0.35
C ALA A 135 3.45 14.59 0.48
N GLY A 136 4.25 14.71 -0.59
CA GLY A 136 5.37 15.64 -0.69
C GLY A 136 6.66 15.19 -0.01
N THR A 137 6.75 14.00 0.60
CA THR A 137 7.94 13.50 1.28
C THR A 137 8.24 12.04 0.95
N VAL A 138 9.52 11.67 1.04
CA VAL A 138 9.99 10.28 1.06
C VAL A 138 10.55 10.01 2.45
N THR A 139 10.23 8.86 3.00
CA THR A 139 10.73 8.43 4.31
C THR A 139 12.25 8.41 4.38
N ASP A 140 12.80 8.50 5.59
CA ASP A 140 14.24 8.33 5.79
C ASP A 140 14.63 6.86 5.71
N ALA A 141 15.86 6.62 5.25
CA ALA A 141 16.51 5.32 5.21
C ALA A 141 17.85 5.39 5.93
N ASP A 142 18.44 4.24 6.22
CA ASP A 142 19.70 4.15 6.95
C ASP A 142 20.86 4.83 6.21
N GLY A 143 21.21 6.01 6.68
CA GLY A 143 22.31 6.82 6.17
C GLY A 143 22.07 7.44 4.80
N ALA A 144 22.99 8.34 4.40
CA ALA A 144 22.87 9.09 3.14
C ALA A 144 22.86 8.20 1.89
N TYR A 145 23.63 7.12 1.90
CA TYR A 145 23.69 6.19 0.77
C TYR A 145 22.39 5.40 0.63
N GLY A 146 21.86 4.85 1.74
CA GLY A 146 20.59 4.13 1.73
C GLY A 146 19.43 5.02 1.27
N ARG A 147 19.38 6.27 1.73
CA ARG A 147 18.40 7.25 1.28
C ARG A 147 18.52 7.57 -0.22
N ALA A 148 19.73 7.75 -0.74
CA ALA A 148 19.95 8.00 -2.16
C ALA A 148 19.49 6.81 -3.03
N LEU A 149 19.81 5.59 -2.61
CA LEU A 149 19.40 4.38 -3.29
C LEU A 149 17.86 4.22 -3.28
N LEU A 150 17.22 4.44 -2.12
CA LEU A 150 15.76 4.39 -2.01
C LEU A 150 15.10 5.39 -2.96
N ILE A 151 15.57 6.64 -2.99
CA ILE A 151 15.04 7.68 -3.87
C ILE A 151 15.22 7.28 -5.35
N GLN A 152 16.38 6.72 -5.72
CA GLN A 152 16.60 6.24 -7.08
C GLN A 152 15.63 5.12 -7.45
N CYS A 153 15.46 4.10 -6.60
CA CYS A 153 14.53 3.00 -6.83
C CYS A 153 13.08 3.49 -6.94
N ILE A 154 12.68 4.45 -6.11
CA ILE A 154 11.36 5.07 -6.20
C ILE A 154 11.19 5.77 -7.55
N LYS A 155 12.15 6.60 -7.96
CA LYS A 155 12.09 7.31 -9.25
C LYS A 155 11.95 6.33 -10.43
N GLU A 156 12.77 5.29 -10.48
CA GLU A 156 12.71 4.26 -11.50
C GLU A 156 11.37 3.53 -11.52
N SER A 157 10.71 3.43 -10.37
CA SER A 157 9.43 2.73 -10.22
C SER A 157 8.22 3.56 -10.64
N ILE A 158 8.27 4.90 -10.45
CA ILE A 158 7.12 5.78 -10.64
C ILE A 158 7.20 6.62 -11.92
N LEU A 159 8.39 6.81 -12.51
CA LEU A 159 8.55 7.67 -13.69
C LEU A 159 7.79 7.16 -14.92
N ASP A 160 7.63 5.85 -15.06
CA ASP A 160 6.91 5.20 -16.17
C ASP A 160 5.40 5.05 -15.90
N LEU A 161 4.93 5.44 -14.70
CA LEU A 161 3.52 5.39 -14.38
C LEU A 161 2.76 6.56 -15.00
N PRO A 162 1.48 6.37 -15.35
CA PRO A 162 0.62 7.47 -15.78
C PRO A 162 0.61 8.59 -14.73
N VAL A 163 0.71 9.83 -15.14
CA VAL A 163 0.81 10.99 -14.22
C VAL A 163 -0.42 11.16 -13.32
N HIS A 164 -1.56 10.59 -13.73
CA HIS A 164 -2.81 10.59 -12.96
C HIS A 164 -2.92 9.44 -11.95
N THR A 165 -1.97 8.50 -11.95
CA THR A 165 -1.95 7.41 -10.95
C THR A 165 -2.00 7.99 -9.54
N LEU A 166 -2.98 7.54 -8.76
CA LEU A 166 -3.18 7.98 -7.38
C LEU A 166 -2.12 7.34 -6.47
N VAL A 167 -1.43 8.16 -5.71
CA VAL A 167 -0.49 7.73 -4.65
C VAL A 167 -1.25 7.69 -3.33
N LEU A 168 -1.33 6.52 -2.74
CA LEU A 168 -2.16 6.18 -1.59
C LEU A 168 -1.27 5.71 -0.43
N PRO A 169 -0.85 6.63 0.47
CA PRO A 169 0.02 6.31 1.60
C PRO A 169 -0.76 5.73 2.78
N SER A 170 -0.08 4.96 3.64
CA SER A 170 -0.65 4.52 4.92
C SER A 170 -0.82 5.69 5.90
N THR A 171 0.01 6.73 5.79
CA THR A 171 -0.09 7.95 6.60
C THR A 171 -0.15 9.21 5.73
N GLY A 172 -0.98 10.17 6.13
CA GLY A 172 -1.17 11.43 5.38
C GLY A 172 -2.20 11.35 4.25
N PRO A 173 -2.40 12.44 3.50
CA PRO A 173 -3.38 12.52 2.44
C PRO A 173 -2.93 11.81 1.16
N PRO A 174 -3.85 11.30 0.34
CA PRO A 174 -3.57 10.87 -1.03
C PRO A 174 -3.01 12.01 -1.90
N SER A 175 -2.20 11.64 -2.91
CA SER A 175 -1.68 12.54 -3.93
C SER A 175 -1.74 11.88 -5.31
N THR A 176 -1.01 12.38 -6.30
CA THR A 176 -0.83 11.75 -7.60
C THR A 176 0.65 11.70 -7.97
N VAL A 177 1.00 10.83 -8.90
CA VAL A 177 2.38 10.77 -9.45
C VAL A 177 2.82 12.16 -9.95
N SER A 178 1.95 12.89 -10.66
CA SER A 178 2.24 14.27 -11.10
C SER A 178 2.60 15.19 -9.92
N ILE A 179 1.78 15.21 -8.87
CA ILE A 179 2.01 16.06 -7.70
C ILE A 179 3.32 15.68 -7.00
N GLU A 180 3.60 14.37 -6.82
CA GLU A 180 4.83 13.92 -6.20
C GLU A 180 6.07 14.33 -7.03
N LEU A 181 6.04 14.19 -8.34
CA LEU A 181 7.15 14.59 -9.21
C LEU A 181 7.37 16.12 -9.22
N GLU A 182 6.32 16.91 -9.05
CA GLU A 182 6.38 18.38 -9.04
C GLU A 182 6.77 18.97 -7.68
N THR A 183 6.25 18.40 -6.58
CA THR A 183 6.32 19.02 -5.25
C THR A 183 7.22 18.31 -4.27
N ASN A 184 7.39 16.98 -4.39
CA ASN A 184 8.21 16.21 -3.48
C ASN A 184 9.69 16.50 -3.72
N ALA A 185 10.33 17.16 -2.74
CA ALA A 185 11.72 17.61 -2.88
C ALA A 185 12.73 16.48 -3.18
N ALA A 186 12.44 15.25 -2.74
CA ALA A 186 13.28 14.08 -2.99
C ALA A 186 13.10 13.52 -4.42
N LEU A 187 11.90 13.65 -4.97
CA LEU A 187 11.52 13.05 -6.25
C LEU A 187 11.63 14.01 -7.44
N LYS A 188 11.69 15.32 -7.18
CA LYS A 188 11.88 16.31 -8.25
C LYS A 188 12.97 15.90 -9.20
N LEU A 189 12.66 15.91 -10.49
CA LEU A 189 13.67 15.83 -11.52
C LEU A 189 14.50 17.11 -11.42
N SER A 190 15.82 16.98 -11.30
CA SER A 190 16.70 18.15 -11.44
C SER A 190 16.42 18.77 -12.81
N PRO A 191 16.23 20.09 -12.94
CA PRO A 191 16.15 20.70 -14.25
C PRO A 191 17.40 20.28 -15.02
N GLU A 192 17.22 19.68 -16.21
CA GLU A 192 18.34 19.38 -17.08
C GLU A 192 19.10 20.71 -17.26
N ILE A 193 20.36 20.74 -16.84
CA ILE A 193 21.25 21.84 -17.14
C ILE A 193 21.43 21.77 -18.64
N SER A 194 20.63 22.57 -19.37
CA SER A 194 20.80 22.75 -20.83
C SER A 194 22.19 23.36 -21.03
N THR A 195 23.14 22.52 -21.38
CA THR A 195 24.50 22.91 -21.84
C THR A 195 24.44 23.37 -23.27
#